data_462c24b1117c50bc5e26f2a9cbc7c318
#
_entry.id   462c24b1117c50bc5e26f2a9cbc7c318
#
_cell.length_a   1.000
_cell.length_b   1.000
_cell.length_c   1.000
_cell.angle_alpha   90.00
_cell.angle_beta   90.00
_cell.angle_gamma   90.00
#
_symmetry.space_group_name_H-M   'P 1'
#
loop_
_entity.id
_entity.type
_entity.pdbx_description
1 polymer ?
#
loop_
_entity_poly.entity_id
_entity_poly.type
_entity_poly.pdbx_seq_one_letter_code
_entity_poly.pdbx_strand_id
1 'polypeptide(L)'
;MDDRVWTLAINAFYYPGAVHREDITNMLDAAEMTKYWHTDSRWTGTKRPYSSQQVTKLRGSFQVEHTLARQGAERLWWLLHNEEYVPALGALTGNQAVQQVQAGLKAIYLSGWQVAADANNSGHMYPDQSLYPADSVPNVIRRINNALLRADQIHHLDGKNGMHWVAPIVADAEAGFGGTLNAFELMKAMIEAGAACVHFEDQLSSAKKCGHLGGKVLVPTSEAIQKLVAARLAADVLGVPTLVMARTDANSAHLLTSDIDPRDREFVTGERTSEGFFHIRGGLDSAIARGLAYAPYADLIWCETSEPNVEEARRFAEAIHAKYPGKLLAYNCSPSFNWKKKLNDESIANFQPQLAKMGYKFQFVTLAGFHALNLSMFELARGYKDSGMSAYSRLQEKEFSREAEYGYQAVKHQRFVGTGYFDALTQVIAGGLASTTALNGSTEQEQFAEMKTKPLAHPKHGPDAACQPILGECPSTGCMPEFIPSPEESLRPSGD
;
A
#
# COMPACT_ATOMS: atom_id res chain seq x y z
N MET A 1 -34.29 1.63 6.24
CA MET A 1 -33.19 2.04 7.14
C MET A 1 -32.17 2.79 6.30
N ASP A 2 -31.86 3.99 6.72
CA ASP A 2 -31.10 4.97 5.90
C ASP A 2 -29.65 4.50 5.72
N ASP A 3 -29.20 4.30 4.47
CA ASP A 3 -27.83 3.88 4.12
C ASP A 3 -26.73 4.77 4.71
N ARG A 4 -27.09 6.00 5.10
CA ARG A 4 -26.22 6.95 5.79
C ARG A 4 -25.81 6.51 7.21
N VAL A 5 -26.64 5.72 7.89
CA VAL A 5 -26.35 5.23 9.25
C VAL A 5 -25.27 4.15 9.24
N TRP A 6 -25.19 3.35 8.20
CA TRP A 6 -24.18 2.29 8.09
C TRP A 6 -22.79 2.82 7.76
N THR A 7 -22.68 3.85 6.92
CA THR A 7 -21.39 4.49 6.61
C THR A 7 -20.81 5.18 7.86
N LEU A 8 -21.64 5.79 8.69
CA LEU A 8 -21.25 6.41 9.95
C LEU A 8 -20.78 5.39 10.99
N ALA A 9 -21.43 4.24 11.09
CA ALA A 9 -21.07 3.21 12.06
C ALA A 9 -19.72 2.54 11.73
N ILE A 10 -19.43 2.30 10.46
CA ILE A 10 -18.15 1.72 10.04
C ILE A 10 -16.98 2.67 10.29
N ASN A 11 -17.14 3.96 10.01
CA ASN A 11 -16.09 4.96 10.26
C ASN A 11 -15.82 5.18 11.75
N ALA A 12 -16.85 5.12 12.61
CA ALA A 12 -16.69 5.29 14.06
C ALA A 12 -15.98 4.11 14.74
N PHE A 13 -16.13 2.89 14.21
CA PHE A 13 -15.48 1.70 14.76
C PHE A 13 -14.00 1.57 14.37
N TYR A 14 -13.58 2.11 13.22
CA TYR A 14 -12.23 1.92 12.69
C TYR A 14 -11.28 3.10 12.91
N TYR A 15 -11.77 4.28 13.25
CA TYR A 15 -10.96 5.49 13.41
C TYR A 15 -11.42 6.33 14.63
N PRO A 16 -11.10 5.92 15.88
CA PRO A 16 -11.37 6.78 17.02
C PRO A 16 -10.49 8.03 16.93
N GLY A 17 -11.09 9.16 16.63
CA GLY A 17 -10.41 10.46 16.45
C GLY A 17 -10.36 10.98 15.01
N ALA A 18 -10.91 10.25 14.03
CA ALA A 18 -11.13 10.81 12.72
C ALA A 18 -12.24 11.87 12.82
N VAL A 19 -11.91 13.10 12.48
CA VAL A 19 -12.92 14.16 12.32
C VAL A 19 -13.92 13.67 11.29
N HIS A 20 -15.19 13.54 11.68
CA HIS A 20 -16.29 13.20 10.78
C HIS A 20 -16.34 14.23 9.66
N ARG A 21 -15.90 13.84 8.48
CA ARG A 21 -16.01 14.63 7.27
C ARG A 21 -17.27 14.23 6.52
N GLU A 22 -18.43 14.63 7.01
CA GLU A 22 -19.72 14.37 6.34
C GLU A 22 -19.89 15.12 5.02
N ASP A 23 -18.99 16.08 4.68
CA ASP A 23 -19.21 17.05 3.59
C ASP A 23 -18.15 17.09 2.48
N ILE A 24 -17.27 16.08 2.33
CA ILE A 24 -16.27 16.12 1.25
C ILE A 24 -16.68 15.26 0.04
N THR A 25 -17.94 15.21 -0.28
CA THR A 25 -18.45 14.70 -1.56
C THR A 25 -18.40 15.76 -2.65
N ASN A 26 -18.28 17.03 -2.31
CA ASN A 26 -18.09 18.13 -3.26
C ASN A 26 -16.61 18.47 -3.38
N MET A 27 -16.15 18.66 -4.63
CA MET A 27 -14.81 19.20 -4.87
C MET A 27 -14.67 20.53 -4.13
N LEU A 28 -13.66 20.62 -3.24
CA LEU A 28 -13.35 21.88 -2.60
C LEU A 28 -13.13 22.97 -3.67
N ASP A 29 -13.78 24.10 -3.51
CA ASP A 29 -13.44 25.27 -4.30
C ASP A 29 -12.02 25.79 -3.95
N ALA A 30 -11.54 26.80 -4.67
CA ALA A 30 -10.20 27.31 -4.45
C ALA A 30 -9.99 27.91 -3.05
N ALA A 31 -11.01 28.51 -2.44
CA ALA A 31 -10.93 29.11 -1.11
C ALA A 31 -10.94 28.03 -0.02
N GLU A 32 -11.83 27.06 -0.15
CA GLU A 32 -11.92 25.88 0.74
C GLU A 32 -10.64 25.06 0.70
N MET A 33 -10.09 24.81 -0.50
CA MET A 33 -8.82 24.10 -0.66
C MET A 33 -7.66 24.88 -0.02
N THR A 34 -7.61 26.18 -0.18
CA THR A 34 -6.60 27.03 0.48
C THR A 34 -6.73 26.90 1.99
N LYS A 35 -7.94 27.02 2.53
CA LYS A 35 -8.22 26.82 3.96
C LYS A 35 -7.77 25.44 4.43
N TYR A 36 -8.15 24.40 3.71
CA TYR A 36 -7.79 23.01 4.01
C TYR A 36 -6.27 22.82 4.08
N TRP A 37 -5.52 23.32 3.10
CA TRP A 37 -4.06 23.23 3.11
C TRP A 37 -3.37 23.95 4.27
N HIS A 38 -4.00 25.01 4.82
CA HIS A 38 -3.43 25.79 5.92
C HIS A 38 -3.87 25.33 7.30
N THR A 39 -5.05 24.71 7.42
CA THR A 39 -5.64 24.37 8.72
C THR A 39 -5.53 22.90 9.10
N ASP A 40 -5.43 22.00 8.12
CA ASP A 40 -5.30 20.58 8.38
C ASP A 40 -3.84 20.21 8.64
N SER A 41 -3.58 19.59 9.78
CA SER A 41 -2.24 19.15 10.21
C SER A 41 -1.57 18.19 9.21
N ARG A 42 -2.36 17.51 8.38
CA ARG A 42 -1.88 16.66 7.29
C ARG A 42 -0.91 17.38 6.35
N TRP A 43 -1.11 18.69 6.17
CA TRP A 43 -0.35 19.50 5.21
C TRP A 43 0.75 20.34 5.84
N THR A 44 0.98 20.19 7.14
CA THR A 44 2.02 20.93 7.85
C THR A 44 3.40 20.66 7.20
N GLY A 45 4.09 21.76 6.81
CA GLY A 45 5.41 21.67 6.17
C GLY A 45 5.42 21.25 4.70
N THR A 46 4.26 20.94 4.09
CA THR A 46 4.15 20.62 2.66
C THR A 46 4.18 21.88 1.81
N LYS A 47 5.12 21.97 0.88
CA LYS A 47 5.23 23.07 -0.08
C LYS A 47 4.54 22.76 -1.40
N ARG A 48 3.76 23.73 -1.88
CA ARG A 48 3.14 23.74 -3.20
C ARG A 48 3.57 25.02 -3.93
N PRO A 49 4.36 24.94 -5.03
CA PRO A 49 4.75 26.12 -5.80
C PRO A 49 3.62 26.62 -6.71
N TYR A 50 2.40 26.21 -6.47
CA TYR A 50 1.18 26.57 -7.20
C TYR A 50 0.05 26.90 -6.21
N SER A 51 -0.95 27.64 -6.69
CA SER A 51 -2.11 28.02 -5.90
C SER A 51 -3.30 27.06 -6.10
N SER A 52 -4.24 27.11 -5.18
CA SER A 52 -5.51 26.38 -5.28
C SER A 52 -6.33 26.79 -6.52
N GLN A 53 -6.26 28.07 -6.93
CA GLN A 53 -6.88 28.59 -8.17
C GLN A 53 -6.27 27.93 -9.42
N GLN A 54 -4.97 27.66 -9.42
CA GLN A 54 -4.34 26.92 -10.52
C GLN A 54 -4.79 25.46 -10.54
N VAL A 55 -4.92 24.81 -9.38
CA VAL A 55 -5.44 23.44 -9.29
C VAL A 55 -6.87 23.37 -9.82
N THR A 56 -7.76 24.26 -9.38
CA THR A 56 -9.17 24.26 -9.84
C THR A 56 -9.31 24.50 -11.33
N LYS A 57 -8.41 25.28 -11.96
CA LYS A 57 -8.38 25.48 -13.42
C LYS A 57 -7.93 24.23 -14.19
N LEU A 58 -7.13 23.35 -13.57
CA LEU A 58 -6.64 22.13 -14.17
C LEU A 58 -7.61 20.95 -13.98
N ARG A 59 -8.53 21.06 -13.05
CA ARG A 59 -9.62 20.08 -12.89
C ARG A 59 -10.57 20.14 -14.07
N GLY A 60 -11.14 18.99 -14.46
CA GLY A 60 -12.27 18.94 -15.37
C GLY A 60 -13.55 19.49 -14.72
N SER A 61 -14.58 19.68 -15.50
CA SER A 61 -15.94 20.05 -15.03
C SER A 61 -16.67 18.90 -14.33
N PHE A 62 -16.16 17.69 -14.44
CA PHE A 62 -16.71 16.48 -13.87
C PHE A 62 -15.74 15.89 -12.83
N GLN A 63 -16.28 15.53 -11.66
CA GLN A 63 -15.53 14.87 -10.62
C GLN A 63 -15.69 13.36 -10.70
N VAL A 64 -14.56 12.65 -10.71
CA VAL A 64 -14.51 11.20 -10.50
C VAL A 64 -14.07 10.93 -9.07
N GLU A 65 -14.80 10.07 -8.35
CA GLU A 65 -14.39 9.66 -7.01
C GLU A 65 -13.43 8.48 -7.07
N HIS A 66 -12.30 8.61 -6.39
CA HIS A 66 -11.27 7.58 -6.26
C HIS A 66 -11.28 7.01 -4.84
N THR A 67 -12.37 6.35 -4.47
CA THR A 67 -12.65 5.88 -3.10
C THR A 67 -11.53 5.03 -2.52
N LEU A 68 -11.01 4.05 -3.29
CA LEU A 68 -9.94 3.17 -2.82
C LEU A 68 -8.64 3.93 -2.52
N ALA A 69 -8.26 4.86 -3.40
CA ALA A 69 -7.05 5.66 -3.20
C ALA A 69 -7.20 6.61 -2.01
N ARG A 70 -8.37 7.24 -1.85
CA ARG A 70 -8.63 8.16 -0.74
C ARG A 70 -8.60 7.44 0.60
N GLN A 71 -9.41 6.40 0.76
CA GLN A 71 -9.46 5.63 2.01
C GLN A 71 -8.12 4.95 2.30
N GLY A 72 -7.44 4.43 1.28
CA GLY A 72 -6.10 3.87 1.40
C GLY A 72 -5.08 4.90 1.89
N ALA A 73 -5.08 6.12 1.33
CA ALA A 73 -4.18 7.20 1.72
C ALA A 73 -4.44 7.67 3.17
N GLU A 74 -5.71 7.88 3.53
CA GLU A 74 -6.11 8.27 4.89
C GLU A 74 -5.73 7.19 5.91
N ARG A 75 -5.98 5.91 5.59
CA ARG A 75 -5.59 4.79 6.43
C ARG A 75 -4.06 4.68 6.55
N LEU A 76 -3.31 4.79 5.47
CA LEU A 76 -1.85 4.74 5.52
C LEU A 76 -1.30 5.87 6.38
N TRP A 77 -1.82 7.10 6.22
CA TRP A 77 -1.45 8.24 7.03
C TRP A 77 -1.68 7.97 8.52
N TRP A 78 -2.85 7.43 8.85
CA TRP A 78 -3.17 7.04 10.23
C TRP A 78 -2.20 5.97 10.77
N LEU A 79 -1.96 4.90 10.01
CA LEU A 79 -1.03 3.83 10.40
C LEU A 79 0.38 4.36 10.69
N LEU A 80 0.91 5.23 9.81
CA LEU A 80 2.26 5.82 9.96
C LEU A 80 2.41 6.67 11.23
N HIS A 81 1.32 7.19 11.78
CA HIS A 81 1.34 8.02 12.99
C HIS A 81 0.96 7.27 14.27
N ASN A 82 0.26 6.15 14.18
CA ASN A 82 -0.27 5.44 15.33
C ASN A 82 0.38 4.08 15.59
N GLU A 83 1.04 3.48 14.58
CA GLU A 83 1.81 2.25 14.77
C GLU A 83 3.27 2.60 15.10
N GLU A 84 3.98 1.69 15.77
CA GLU A 84 5.42 1.84 15.97
C GLU A 84 6.12 1.98 14.62
N TYR A 85 5.80 1.09 13.69
CA TYR A 85 6.11 1.17 12.26
C TYR A 85 5.12 0.32 11.47
N VAL A 86 5.04 0.53 10.17
CA VAL A 86 4.19 -0.22 9.25
C VAL A 86 5.07 -1.15 8.41
N PRO A 87 5.11 -2.45 8.73
CA PRO A 87 5.83 -3.42 7.91
C PRO A 87 5.02 -3.76 6.66
N ALA A 88 5.71 -3.91 5.53
CA ALA A 88 5.09 -4.32 4.27
C ALA A 88 5.99 -5.28 3.49
N LEU A 89 5.38 -6.16 2.72
CA LEU A 89 6.07 -7.06 1.81
C LEU A 89 5.65 -6.76 0.37
N GLY A 90 6.60 -6.92 -0.56
CA GLY A 90 6.31 -6.83 -1.98
C GLY A 90 5.32 -7.92 -2.40
N ALA A 91 4.14 -7.54 -2.89
CA ALA A 91 3.20 -8.45 -3.53
C ALA A 91 3.37 -8.41 -5.04
N LEU A 92 3.35 -9.57 -5.68
CA LEU A 92 3.41 -9.71 -7.14
C LEU A 92 2.03 -10.00 -7.75
N THR A 93 1.15 -10.65 -6.97
CA THR A 93 -0.19 -11.03 -7.38
C THR A 93 -1.26 -10.61 -6.36
N GLY A 94 -2.51 -10.54 -6.80
CA GLY A 94 -3.63 -10.29 -5.90
C GLY A 94 -3.76 -11.35 -4.80
N ASN A 95 -3.51 -12.61 -5.12
CA ASN A 95 -3.56 -13.69 -4.12
C ASN A 95 -2.47 -13.55 -3.06
N GLN A 96 -1.26 -13.13 -3.42
CA GLN A 96 -0.23 -12.83 -2.42
C GLN A 96 -0.66 -11.69 -1.50
N ALA A 97 -1.27 -10.64 -2.03
CA ALA A 97 -1.79 -9.54 -1.23
C ALA A 97 -2.89 -10.00 -0.26
N VAL A 98 -3.81 -10.85 -0.70
CA VAL A 98 -4.83 -11.48 0.17
C VAL A 98 -4.15 -12.27 1.30
N GLN A 99 -3.11 -13.06 1.00
CA GLN A 99 -2.36 -13.79 2.02
C GLN A 99 -1.65 -12.87 3.03
N GLN A 100 -1.07 -11.75 2.55
CA GLN A 100 -0.41 -10.77 3.42
C GLN A 100 -1.41 -10.15 4.41
N VAL A 101 -2.59 -9.74 3.94
CA VAL A 101 -3.64 -9.17 4.78
C VAL A 101 -4.19 -10.21 5.75
N GLN A 102 -4.46 -11.42 5.27
CA GLN A 102 -4.93 -12.52 6.12
C GLN A 102 -3.92 -12.88 7.22
N ALA A 103 -2.62 -12.79 6.93
CA ALA A 103 -1.55 -13.00 7.90
C ALA A 103 -1.35 -11.82 8.86
N GLY A 104 -2.11 -10.72 8.72
CA GLY A 104 -2.12 -9.58 9.64
C GLY A 104 -1.28 -8.38 9.21
N LEU A 105 -0.70 -8.36 8.01
CA LEU A 105 -0.05 -7.15 7.49
C LEU A 105 -1.09 -6.09 7.16
N LYS A 106 -0.79 -4.84 7.53
CA LYS A 106 -1.72 -3.71 7.42
C LYS A 106 -1.51 -2.85 6.17
N ALA A 107 -0.42 -3.10 5.42
CA ALA A 107 -0.09 -2.40 4.18
C ALA A 107 0.62 -3.34 3.21
N ILE A 108 0.57 -3.01 1.93
CA ILE A 108 1.18 -3.78 0.84
C ILE A 108 2.18 -2.88 0.13
N TYR A 109 3.35 -3.42 -0.20
CA TYR A 109 4.28 -2.78 -1.11
C TYR A 109 4.15 -3.37 -2.52
N LEU A 110 4.15 -2.53 -3.54
CA LEU A 110 4.16 -2.94 -4.94
C LEU A 110 5.45 -2.45 -5.61
N SER A 111 6.33 -3.41 -5.86
CA SER A 111 7.68 -3.19 -6.40
C SER A 111 7.67 -3.12 -7.92
N GLY A 112 8.27 -2.06 -8.49
CA GLY A 112 8.56 -1.96 -9.92
C GLY A 112 9.48 -3.07 -10.40
N TRP A 113 10.47 -3.47 -9.60
CA TRP A 113 11.33 -4.61 -9.89
C TRP A 113 10.53 -5.91 -10.12
N GLN A 114 9.58 -6.21 -9.23
CA GLN A 114 8.74 -7.41 -9.38
C GLN A 114 7.83 -7.31 -10.61
N VAL A 115 7.32 -6.11 -10.89
CA VAL A 115 6.51 -5.85 -12.09
C VAL A 115 7.35 -6.04 -13.36
N ALA A 116 8.58 -5.52 -13.39
CA ALA A 116 9.51 -5.76 -14.50
C ALA A 116 9.75 -7.25 -14.72
N ALA A 117 9.98 -8.01 -13.65
CA ALA A 117 10.32 -9.41 -13.72
C ALA A 117 9.18 -10.31 -14.23
N ASP A 118 7.92 -10.09 -13.79
CA ASP A 118 6.87 -11.10 -14.02
C ASP A 118 5.43 -10.55 -14.06
N ALA A 119 5.20 -9.25 -14.05
CA ALA A 119 3.84 -8.71 -14.00
C ALA A 119 3.60 -7.50 -14.91
N ASN A 120 4.52 -7.22 -15.84
CA ASN A 120 4.39 -6.09 -16.76
C ASN A 120 3.45 -6.40 -17.95
N ASN A 121 2.92 -5.35 -18.55
CA ASN A 121 1.94 -5.44 -19.62
C ASN A 121 2.52 -5.91 -20.97
N SER A 122 3.83 -5.86 -21.16
CA SER A 122 4.47 -6.41 -22.37
C SER A 122 4.62 -7.92 -22.32
N GLY A 123 4.43 -8.56 -21.14
CA GLY A 123 4.53 -10.01 -20.99
C GLY A 123 5.95 -10.55 -21.08
N HIS A 124 6.97 -9.70 -21.03
CA HIS A 124 8.37 -10.09 -21.04
C HIS A 124 8.99 -10.08 -19.64
N MET A 125 10.05 -10.83 -19.45
CA MET A 125 10.91 -10.76 -18.28
C MET A 125 11.96 -9.67 -18.50
N TYR A 126 11.92 -8.61 -17.67
CA TYR A 126 12.85 -7.50 -17.75
C TYR A 126 13.65 -7.32 -16.46
N PRO A 127 14.89 -6.83 -16.56
CA PRO A 127 15.56 -6.25 -15.40
C PRO A 127 14.87 -4.94 -14.99
N ASP A 128 15.10 -4.51 -13.76
CA ASP A 128 14.58 -3.26 -13.21
C ASP A 128 15.30 -2.02 -13.80
N GLN A 129 14.93 -1.67 -15.02
CA GLN A 129 15.51 -0.58 -15.84
C GLN A 129 14.43 0.20 -16.61
N SER A 130 13.20 0.23 -16.11
CA SER A 130 12.05 0.92 -16.72
C SER A 130 11.81 0.52 -18.20
N LEU A 131 12.03 -0.76 -18.56
CA LEU A 131 11.83 -1.27 -19.90
C LEU A 131 10.37 -1.67 -20.20
N TYR A 132 9.56 -1.76 -19.18
CA TYR A 132 8.15 -2.14 -19.30
C TYR A 132 7.26 -0.90 -19.48
N PRO A 133 6.03 -1.07 -20.02
CA PRO A 133 5.07 0.03 -20.18
C PRO A 133 4.71 0.69 -18.85
N ALA A 134 4.63 2.02 -18.83
CA ALA A 134 4.37 2.81 -17.62
C ALA A 134 3.05 2.49 -16.91
N ASP A 135 2.06 1.94 -17.62
CA ASP A 135 0.77 1.52 -17.08
C ASP A 135 0.80 0.14 -16.40
N SER A 136 1.94 -0.54 -16.40
CA SER A 136 2.07 -1.89 -15.81
C SER A 136 1.83 -1.89 -14.31
N VAL A 137 2.46 -0.97 -13.56
CA VAL A 137 2.25 -0.85 -12.10
C VAL A 137 0.79 -0.47 -11.77
N PRO A 138 0.16 0.54 -12.42
CA PRO A 138 -1.27 0.81 -12.25
C PRO A 138 -2.17 -0.42 -12.46
N ASN A 139 -1.89 -1.24 -13.47
CA ASN A 139 -2.67 -2.44 -13.72
C ASN A 139 -2.51 -3.52 -12.63
N VAL A 140 -1.32 -3.66 -12.06
CA VAL A 140 -1.11 -4.58 -10.92
C VAL A 140 -1.82 -4.05 -9.66
N ILE A 141 -1.83 -2.73 -9.41
CA ILE A 141 -2.62 -2.12 -8.32
C ILE A 141 -4.09 -2.51 -8.45
N ARG A 142 -4.69 -2.39 -9.65
CA ARG A 142 -6.09 -2.80 -9.89
C ARG A 142 -6.31 -4.28 -9.61
N ARG A 143 -5.39 -5.15 -10.05
CA ARG A 143 -5.47 -6.61 -9.77
C ARG A 143 -5.44 -6.91 -8.27
N ILE A 144 -4.57 -6.25 -7.52
CA ILE A 144 -4.46 -6.40 -6.07
C ILE A 144 -5.75 -5.92 -5.40
N ASN A 145 -6.20 -4.71 -5.71
CA ASN A 145 -7.43 -4.15 -5.15
C ASN A 145 -8.66 -5.04 -5.46
N ASN A 146 -8.78 -5.54 -6.68
CA ASN A 146 -9.88 -6.44 -7.06
C ASN A 146 -9.85 -7.76 -6.27
N ALA A 147 -8.67 -8.31 -5.99
CA ALA A 147 -8.54 -9.52 -5.17
C ALA A 147 -8.93 -9.26 -3.71
N LEU A 148 -8.50 -8.12 -3.14
CA LEU A 148 -8.85 -7.72 -1.78
C LEU A 148 -10.36 -7.43 -1.64
N LEU A 149 -10.95 -6.73 -2.61
CA LEU A 149 -12.40 -6.50 -2.65
C LEU A 149 -13.18 -7.82 -2.77
N ARG A 150 -12.68 -8.79 -3.53
CA ARG A 150 -13.31 -10.11 -3.61
C ARG A 150 -13.22 -10.85 -2.28
N ALA A 151 -12.09 -10.81 -1.61
CA ALA A 151 -11.93 -11.40 -0.28
C ALA A 151 -12.89 -10.75 0.73
N ASP A 152 -13.05 -9.43 0.67
CA ASP A 152 -14.00 -8.69 1.49
C ASP A 152 -15.44 -9.13 1.23
N GLN A 153 -15.87 -9.23 -0.04
CA GLN A 153 -17.20 -9.67 -0.43
C GLN A 153 -17.52 -11.10 0.06
N ILE A 154 -16.55 -12.00 -0.02
CA ILE A 154 -16.70 -13.38 0.48
C ILE A 154 -16.87 -13.39 2.00
N HIS A 155 -16.02 -12.66 2.71
CA HIS A 155 -16.09 -12.55 4.17
C HIS A 155 -17.39 -11.90 4.65
N HIS A 156 -17.84 -10.85 3.97
CA HIS A 156 -19.10 -10.18 4.29
C HIS A 156 -20.30 -11.11 4.09
N LEU A 157 -20.33 -11.86 2.98
CA LEU A 157 -21.37 -12.86 2.71
C LEU A 157 -21.39 -13.96 3.80
N ASP A 158 -20.23 -14.38 4.27
CA ASP A 158 -20.07 -15.38 5.34
C ASP A 158 -20.41 -14.81 6.75
N GLY A 159 -20.82 -13.54 6.86
CA GLY A 159 -21.08 -12.90 8.15
C GLY A 159 -19.83 -12.68 8.99
N LYS A 160 -18.65 -12.77 8.41
CA LYS A 160 -17.36 -12.59 9.09
C LYS A 160 -16.97 -11.12 9.01
N ASN A 161 -17.07 -10.43 10.14
CA ASN A 161 -16.66 -9.03 10.28
C ASN A 161 -15.38 -8.97 11.13
N GLY A 162 -14.53 -7.94 10.91
CA GLY A 162 -13.36 -7.67 11.74
C GLY A 162 -12.02 -7.66 11.04
N MET A 163 -11.95 -8.07 9.76
CA MET A 163 -10.74 -7.94 8.95
C MET A 163 -10.88 -6.78 7.97
N HIS A 164 -9.93 -5.88 7.96
CA HIS A 164 -9.86 -4.80 6.98
C HIS A 164 -9.09 -5.28 5.74
N TRP A 165 -9.82 -5.78 4.77
CA TRP A 165 -9.24 -6.38 3.56
C TRP A 165 -8.56 -5.37 2.64
N VAL A 166 -9.11 -4.16 2.49
CA VAL A 166 -8.58 -3.14 1.58
C VAL A 166 -7.38 -2.44 2.22
N ALA A 167 -6.25 -3.15 2.29
CA ALA A 167 -5.01 -2.60 2.81
C ALA A 167 -4.42 -1.55 1.86
N PRO A 168 -3.87 -0.43 2.37
CA PRO A 168 -3.24 0.59 1.55
C PRO A 168 -2.03 0.05 0.78
N ILE A 169 -1.95 0.41 -0.52
CA ILE A 169 -0.87 0.01 -1.41
C ILE A 169 0.11 1.18 -1.56
N VAL A 170 1.39 0.92 -1.26
CA VAL A 170 2.52 1.81 -1.54
C VAL A 170 3.18 1.33 -2.83
N ALA A 171 3.14 2.15 -3.89
CA ALA A 171 3.48 1.74 -5.25
C ALA A 171 4.73 2.43 -5.80
N ASP A 172 5.46 1.72 -6.63
CA ASP A 172 6.67 2.15 -7.32
C ASP A 172 6.34 2.87 -8.63
N ALA A 173 6.75 4.12 -8.76
CA ALA A 173 6.68 4.90 -10.00
C ALA A 173 8.03 5.04 -10.70
N GLU A 174 9.05 4.26 -10.27
CA GLU A 174 10.38 4.33 -10.84
C GLU A 174 10.91 5.78 -10.83
N ALA A 175 11.60 6.21 -11.88
CA ALA A 175 12.01 7.61 -12.08
C ALA A 175 10.92 8.46 -12.80
N GLY A 176 9.67 7.99 -12.87
CA GLY A 176 8.54 8.68 -13.48
C GLY A 176 8.37 8.44 -14.98
N PHE A 177 9.11 7.50 -15.58
CA PHE A 177 9.04 7.11 -17.01
C PHE A 177 9.22 8.27 -18.00
N GLY A 178 9.90 9.33 -17.58
CA GLY A 178 10.18 10.51 -18.42
C GLY A 178 10.35 11.77 -17.59
N GLY A 179 9.82 12.89 -18.13
CA GLY A 179 9.85 14.19 -17.47
C GLY A 179 8.69 14.41 -16.50
N THR A 180 8.48 15.70 -16.15
CA THR A 180 7.47 16.10 -15.16
C THR A 180 6.03 15.79 -15.58
N LEU A 181 5.71 15.91 -16.89
CA LEU A 181 4.38 15.57 -17.39
C LEU A 181 4.12 14.06 -17.35
N ASN A 182 5.14 13.23 -17.60
CA ASN A 182 5.03 11.79 -17.44
C ASN A 182 4.78 11.42 -15.97
N ALA A 183 5.50 12.05 -15.02
CA ALA A 183 5.29 11.85 -13.58
C ALA A 183 3.87 12.25 -13.13
N PHE A 184 3.31 13.35 -13.69
CA PHE A 184 1.95 13.80 -13.43
C PHE A 184 0.92 12.74 -13.92
N GLU A 185 1.00 12.31 -15.18
CA GLU A 185 0.06 11.34 -15.75
C GLU A 185 0.20 9.95 -15.09
N LEU A 186 1.42 9.54 -14.77
CA LEU A 186 1.64 8.28 -14.03
C LEU A 186 1.02 8.33 -12.64
N MET A 187 1.19 9.44 -11.90
CA MET A 187 0.55 9.61 -10.59
C MET A 187 -0.97 9.57 -10.68
N LYS A 188 -1.57 10.18 -11.72
CA LYS A 188 -3.02 10.05 -11.98
C LYS A 188 -3.40 8.57 -12.14
N ALA A 189 -2.73 7.86 -13.03
CA ALA A 189 -3.02 6.44 -13.29
C ALA A 189 -2.89 5.58 -12.02
N MET A 190 -1.91 5.87 -11.14
CA MET A 190 -1.74 5.22 -9.84
C MET A 190 -2.93 5.49 -8.91
N ILE A 191 -3.38 6.74 -8.82
CA ILE A 191 -4.54 7.14 -8.01
C ILE A 191 -5.83 6.49 -8.54
N GLU A 192 -6.05 6.54 -9.84
CA GLU A 192 -7.19 5.90 -10.51
C GLU A 192 -7.22 4.38 -10.28
N ALA A 193 -6.05 3.76 -10.13
CA ALA A 193 -5.92 2.35 -9.79
C ALA A 193 -6.13 2.05 -8.29
N GLY A 194 -6.09 3.06 -7.42
CA GLY A 194 -6.31 2.93 -5.99
C GLY A 194 -5.03 2.91 -5.13
N ALA A 195 -3.92 3.52 -5.58
CA ALA A 195 -2.70 3.65 -4.78
C ALA A 195 -2.90 4.60 -3.59
N ALA A 196 -2.42 4.21 -2.42
CA ALA A 196 -2.42 5.02 -1.20
C ALA A 196 -1.19 5.94 -1.09
N CYS A 197 -0.06 5.47 -1.58
CA CYS A 197 1.22 6.18 -1.64
C CYS A 197 1.94 5.80 -2.93
N VAL A 198 2.66 6.76 -3.51
CA VAL A 198 3.49 6.52 -4.70
C VAL A 198 4.87 7.12 -4.45
N HIS A 199 5.92 6.35 -4.73
CA HIS A 199 7.27 6.87 -4.65
C HIS A 199 7.89 7.11 -6.02
N PHE A 200 8.72 8.15 -6.09
CA PHE A 200 9.50 8.54 -7.25
C PHE A 200 10.97 8.63 -6.84
N GLU A 201 11.87 8.15 -7.70
CA GLU A 201 13.31 8.23 -7.50
C GLU A 201 13.96 9.30 -8.36
N ASP A 202 15.15 9.77 -7.94
CA ASP A 202 15.87 10.87 -8.57
C ASP A 202 16.84 10.43 -9.70
N GLN A 203 16.62 9.26 -10.28
CA GLN A 203 17.39 8.79 -11.42
C GLN A 203 16.87 9.35 -12.76
N LEU A 204 17.74 9.38 -13.77
CA LEU A 204 17.37 9.63 -15.16
C LEU A 204 16.53 8.44 -15.67
N SER A 205 15.29 8.67 -16.08
CA SER A 205 14.37 7.60 -16.50
C SER A 205 14.91 6.74 -17.62
N SER A 206 15.60 7.34 -18.62
CA SER A 206 16.15 6.61 -19.78
C SER A 206 17.40 5.77 -19.45
N ALA A 207 18.02 5.97 -18.30
CA ALA A 207 19.20 5.22 -17.86
C ALA A 207 19.02 4.60 -16.47
N LYS A 208 17.77 4.46 -16.01
CA LYS A 208 17.42 3.94 -14.69
C LYS A 208 18.02 2.56 -14.44
N LYS A 209 18.48 2.36 -13.22
CA LYS A 209 19.00 1.09 -12.71
C LYS A 209 18.36 0.75 -11.37
N CYS A 210 18.22 -0.55 -11.07
CA CYS A 210 17.90 -1.00 -9.73
C CYS A 210 18.85 -0.37 -8.69
N GLY A 211 18.35 -0.05 -7.52
CA GLY A 211 19.09 0.65 -6.47
C GLY A 211 20.45 0.03 -6.08
N HIS A 212 20.61 -1.28 -6.29
CA HIS A 212 21.82 -2.04 -5.98
C HIS A 212 22.77 -2.25 -7.18
N LEU A 213 22.40 -1.74 -8.37
CA LEU A 213 23.23 -1.82 -9.56
C LEU A 213 24.09 -0.56 -9.73
N GLY A 214 25.22 -0.73 -10.43
CA GLY A 214 26.06 0.38 -10.87
C GLY A 214 25.45 1.14 -12.06
N GLY A 215 26.10 2.25 -12.45
CA GLY A 215 25.71 3.02 -13.64
C GLY A 215 24.44 3.88 -13.44
N LYS A 216 24.06 4.16 -12.20
CA LYS A 216 22.97 5.08 -11.88
C LYS A 216 23.36 6.51 -12.24
N VAL A 217 22.46 7.19 -12.95
CA VAL A 217 22.60 8.59 -13.35
C VAL A 217 21.51 9.38 -12.64
N LEU A 218 21.88 10.33 -11.80
CA LEU A 218 20.92 11.24 -11.15
C LEU A 218 20.51 12.36 -12.11
N VAL A 219 19.28 12.84 -11.94
CA VAL A 219 18.87 14.13 -12.48
C VAL A 219 19.22 15.23 -11.49
N PRO A 220 19.30 16.53 -11.90
CA PRO A 220 19.48 17.63 -10.95
C PRO A 220 18.43 17.60 -9.84
N THR A 221 18.81 17.99 -8.64
CA THR A 221 17.90 18.05 -7.48
C THR A 221 16.63 18.85 -7.79
N SER A 222 16.73 19.92 -8.57
CA SER A 222 15.57 20.71 -9.02
C SER A 222 14.61 19.94 -9.92
N GLU A 223 15.14 19.09 -10.82
CA GLU A 223 14.30 18.26 -11.69
C GLU A 223 13.57 17.18 -10.88
N ALA A 224 14.26 16.52 -9.95
CA ALA A 224 13.62 15.57 -9.04
C ALA A 224 12.50 16.22 -8.22
N ILE A 225 12.74 17.43 -7.67
CA ILE A 225 11.70 18.20 -6.99
C ILE A 225 10.51 18.48 -7.91
N GLN A 226 10.74 18.86 -9.17
CA GLN A 226 9.66 19.13 -10.12
C GLN A 226 8.80 17.87 -10.38
N LYS A 227 9.40 16.68 -10.41
CA LYS A 227 8.65 15.40 -10.50
C LYS A 227 7.79 15.16 -9.25
N LEU A 228 8.32 15.44 -8.06
CA LEU A 228 7.54 15.34 -6.80
C LEU A 228 6.38 16.36 -6.77
N VAL A 229 6.65 17.58 -7.24
CA VAL A 229 5.62 18.62 -7.40
C VAL A 229 4.55 18.20 -8.40
N ALA A 230 4.93 17.59 -9.52
CA ALA A 230 4.00 17.07 -10.52
C ALA A 230 3.11 15.96 -9.94
N ALA A 231 3.68 15.05 -9.16
CA ALA A 231 2.93 14.01 -8.46
C ALA A 231 1.95 14.60 -7.43
N ARG A 232 2.39 15.58 -6.64
CA ARG A 232 1.51 16.28 -5.68
C ARG A 232 0.40 17.04 -6.40
N LEU A 233 0.71 17.72 -7.51
CA LEU A 233 -0.28 18.42 -8.32
C LEU A 233 -1.34 17.46 -8.88
N ALA A 234 -0.94 16.28 -9.35
CA ALA A 234 -1.88 15.25 -9.81
C ALA A 234 -2.85 14.83 -8.69
N ALA A 235 -2.34 14.58 -7.48
CA ALA A 235 -3.15 14.25 -6.32
C ALA A 235 -4.12 15.39 -5.95
N ASP A 236 -3.66 16.64 -5.95
CA ASP A 236 -4.50 17.82 -5.67
C ASP A 236 -5.55 18.06 -6.77
N VAL A 237 -5.22 17.83 -8.04
CA VAL A 237 -6.16 17.92 -9.17
C VAL A 237 -7.26 16.85 -9.04
N LEU A 238 -6.92 15.63 -8.70
CA LEU A 238 -7.90 14.54 -8.49
C LEU A 238 -8.63 14.65 -7.14
N GLY A 239 -8.21 15.55 -6.25
CA GLY A 239 -8.82 15.73 -4.93
C GLY A 239 -8.59 14.55 -3.98
N VAL A 240 -7.49 13.82 -4.12
CA VAL A 240 -7.14 12.65 -3.30
C VAL A 240 -5.88 12.93 -2.49
N PRO A 241 -5.85 12.68 -1.17
CA PRO A 241 -4.69 12.96 -0.32
C PRO A 241 -3.61 11.87 -0.43
N THR A 242 -3.41 11.31 -1.62
CA THR A 242 -2.39 10.27 -1.87
C THR A 242 -1.02 10.74 -1.41
N LEU A 243 -0.31 9.88 -0.67
CA LEU A 243 1.00 10.20 -0.16
C LEU A 243 2.03 10.18 -1.30
N VAL A 244 2.98 11.11 -1.22
CA VAL A 244 4.15 11.15 -2.11
C VAL A 244 5.38 10.80 -1.29
N MET A 245 6.14 9.79 -1.74
CA MET A 245 7.40 9.42 -1.14
C MET A 245 8.54 9.76 -2.11
N ALA A 246 9.55 10.46 -1.62
CA ALA A 246 10.75 10.75 -2.40
C ALA A 246 11.83 9.73 -2.07
N ARG A 247 12.34 9.03 -3.10
CA ARG A 247 13.50 8.17 -3.01
C ARG A 247 14.71 8.89 -3.58
N THR A 248 15.85 8.79 -2.89
CA THR A 248 17.15 9.19 -3.44
C THR A 248 18.07 8.00 -3.58
N ASP A 249 18.73 7.91 -4.72
CA ASP A 249 19.77 6.93 -5.04
C ASP A 249 21.18 7.51 -4.92
N ALA A 250 21.30 8.73 -4.41
CA ALA A 250 22.56 9.48 -4.33
C ALA A 250 23.63 8.81 -3.44
N ASN A 251 23.22 7.92 -2.53
CA ASN A 251 24.17 7.19 -1.69
C ASN A 251 25.16 6.33 -2.51
N SER A 252 24.73 5.79 -3.64
CA SER A 252 25.56 4.92 -4.50
C SER A 252 25.60 5.33 -5.96
N ALA A 253 25.04 6.48 -6.32
CA ALA A 253 25.15 7.02 -7.67
C ALA A 253 26.47 7.81 -7.84
N HIS A 254 27.06 7.70 -9.03
CA HIS A 254 28.31 8.37 -9.39
C HIS A 254 28.21 9.27 -10.62
N LEU A 255 27.02 9.40 -11.20
CA LEU A 255 26.78 10.19 -12.39
C LEU A 255 25.60 11.15 -12.19
N LEU A 256 25.68 12.32 -12.85
CA LEU A 256 24.66 13.38 -12.83
C LEU A 256 24.50 13.93 -14.24
N THR A 257 23.26 14.17 -14.66
CA THR A 257 22.98 14.68 -16.01
C THR A 257 23.46 16.13 -16.22
N SER A 258 23.34 16.99 -15.20
CA SER A 258 23.67 18.42 -15.29
C SER A 258 24.00 19.02 -13.91
N ASP A 259 24.94 19.95 -13.87
CA ASP A 259 25.37 20.71 -12.68
C ASP A 259 24.62 22.05 -12.51
N ILE A 260 23.48 22.20 -13.18
CA ILE A 260 22.71 23.45 -13.18
C ILE A 260 22.20 23.82 -11.78
N ASP A 261 21.89 22.81 -10.95
CA ASP A 261 21.42 23.04 -9.59
C ASP A 261 22.61 23.31 -8.65
N PRO A 262 22.65 24.45 -7.96
CA PRO A 262 23.75 24.77 -7.05
C PRO A 262 23.91 23.78 -5.88
N ARG A 263 22.84 23.06 -5.50
CA ARG A 263 22.87 22.05 -4.43
C ARG A 263 23.66 20.80 -4.83
N ASP A 264 23.77 20.51 -6.12
CA ASP A 264 24.49 19.34 -6.62
C ASP A 264 25.99 19.66 -6.87
N ARG A 265 26.35 20.93 -7.04
CA ARG A 265 27.71 21.35 -7.47
C ARG A 265 28.81 20.92 -6.53
N GLU A 266 28.56 20.90 -5.23
CA GLU A 266 29.58 20.45 -4.25
C GLU A 266 29.98 18.98 -4.42
N PHE A 267 29.12 18.17 -5.04
CA PHE A 267 29.38 16.76 -5.30
C PHE A 267 30.01 16.50 -6.67
N VAL A 268 30.01 17.47 -7.58
CA VAL A 268 30.58 17.33 -8.93
C VAL A 268 32.11 17.33 -8.86
N THR A 269 32.75 16.37 -9.55
CA THR A 269 34.23 16.23 -9.57
C THR A 269 34.91 17.02 -10.68
N GLY A 270 34.15 17.54 -11.64
CA GLY A 270 34.65 18.29 -12.82
C GLY A 270 34.87 17.41 -14.05
N GLU A 271 34.94 16.10 -13.91
CA GLU A 271 35.09 15.18 -15.05
C GLU A 271 33.74 14.81 -15.67
N ARG A 272 33.76 14.42 -16.94
CA ARG A 272 32.59 13.95 -17.68
C ARG A 272 32.80 12.60 -18.35
N THR A 273 31.72 11.85 -18.49
CA THR A 273 31.71 10.62 -19.30
C THR A 273 31.68 10.97 -20.81
N SER A 274 31.87 9.95 -21.65
CA SER A 274 31.72 10.09 -23.11
C SER A 274 30.32 10.53 -23.54
N GLU A 275 29.29 10.20 -22.75
CA GLU A 275 27.90 10.61 -22.97
C GLU A 275 27.61 12.04 -22.46
N GLY A 276 28.59 12.65 -21.78
CA GLY A 276 28.49 14.01 -21.25
C GLY A 276 27.94 14.13 -19.83
N PHE A 277 27.70 13.03 -19.13
CA PHE A 277 27.33 13.07 -17.71
C PHE A 277 28.47 13.54 -16.83
N PHE A 278 28.17 14.29 -15.79
CA PHE A 278 29.16 14.66 -14.79
C PHE A 278 29.43 13.49 -13.85
N HIS A 279 30.69 13.26 -13.52
CA HIS A 279 31.07 12.43 -12.38
C HIS A 279 30.77 13.16 -11.08
N ILE A 280 30.17 12.44 -10.12
CA ILE A 280 29.87 12.97 -8.79
C ILE A 280 30.41 12.06 -7.69
N ARG A 281 30.66 12.66 -6.53
CA ARG A 281 30.91 11.94 -5.29
C ARG A 281 29.56 11.53 -4.71
N GLY A 282 29.22 10.25 -4.85
CA GLY A 282 28.08 9.65 -4.13
C GLY A 282 28.38 9.54 -2.63
N GLY A 283 27.46 8.94 -1.91
CA GLY A 283 27.59 8.69 -0.48
C GLY A 283 26.51 9.36 0.36
N LEU A 284 26.55 9.07 1.66
CA LEU A 284 25.51 9.49 2.58
C LEU A 284 25.29 11.02 2.62
N ASP A 285 26.36 11.81 2.51
CA ASP A 285 26.26 13.28 2.56
C ASP A 285 25.48 13.81 1.33
N SER A 286 25.72 13.23 0.15
CA SER A 286 24.93 13.53 -1.06
C SER A 286 23.46 13.12 -0.90
N ALA A 287 23.21 11.95 -0.34
CA ALA A 287 21.86 11.49 -0.05
C ALA A 287 21.13 12.38 0.98
N ILE A 288 21.83 12.83 2.02
CA ILE A 288 21.30 13.78 3.02
C ILE A 288 20.95 15.11 2.38
N ALA A 289 21.86 15.68 1.56
CA ALA A 289 21.61 16.94 0.88
C ALA A 289 20.33 16.90 0.02
N ARG A 290 20.13 15.80 -0.74
CA ARG A 290 18.94 15.58 -1.54
C ARG A 290 17.70 15.29 -0.68
N GLY A 291 17.80 14.45 0.35
CA GLY A 291 16.70 14.19 1.29
C GLY A 291 16.19 15.47 1.94
N LEU A 292 17.08 16.36 2.38
CA LEU A 292 16.74 17.69 2.92
C LEU A 292 16.04 18.59 1.87
N ALA A 293 16.43 18.48 0.60
CA ALA A 293 15.82 19.25 -0.49
C ALA A 293 14.42 18.73 -0.84
N TYR A 294 14.19 17.43 -0.74
CA TYR A 294 12.91 16.77 -1.06
C TYR A 294 11.88 16.86 0.07
N ALA A 295 12.33 16.95 1.32
CA ALA A 295 11.47 16.90 2.51
C ALA A 295 10.25 17.84 2.48
N PRO A 296 10.31 19.08 1.93
CA PRO A 296 9.14 19.95 1.81
C PRO A 296 8.10 19.49 0.76
N TYR A 297 8.47 18.61 -0.17
CA TYR A 297 7.66 18.22 -1.32
C TYR A 297 7.12 16.80 -1.26
N ALA A 298 7.59 16.02 -0.29
CA ALA A 298 7.18 14.64 -0.08
C ALA A 298 6.66 14.41 1.36
N ASP A 299 5.82 13.42 1.54
CA ASP A 299 5.32 12.99 2.85
C ASP A 299 6.35 12.14 3.57
N LEU A 300 6.99 11.22 2.84
CA LEU A 300 8.05 10.36 3.34
C LEU A 300 9.33 10.56 2.53
N ILE A 301 10.49 10.32 3.18
CA ILE A 301 11.78 10.29 2.52
C ILE A 301 12.39 8.90 2.65
N TRP A 302 12.90 8.38 1.54
CA TRP A 302 13.62 7.13 1.45
C TRP A 302 15.00 7.34 0.84
N CYS A 303 16.05 6.99 1.59
CA CYS A 303 17.40 6.85 1.08
C CYS A 303 17.65 5.38 0.72
N GLU A 304 17.94 5.09 -0.54
CA GLU A 304 18.33 3.75 -0.94
C GLU A 304 19.74 3.43 -0.42
N THR A 305 19.88 2.29 0.28
CA THR A 305 21.12 1.85 0.91
C THR A 305 21.65 0.58 0.26
N SER A 306 22.96 0.28 0.46
CA SER A 306 23.60 -0.89 -0.16
C SER A 306 23.80 -2.06 0.81
N GLU A 307 23.61 -1.81 2.10
CA GLU A 307 23.75 -2.82 3.15
C GLU A 307 22.92 -2.45 4.39
N PRO A 308 22.62 -3.42 5.29
CA PRO A 308 21.86 -3.16 6.51
C PRO A 308 22.74 -2.48 7.56
N ASN A 309 22.88 -1.17 7.48
CA ASN A 309 23.71 -0.35 8.34
C ASN A 309 22.87 0.61 9.20
N VAL A 310 22.70 0.26 10.49
CA VAL A 310 21.92 1.05 11.45
C VAL A 310 22.52 2.43 11.67
N GLU A 311 23.85 2.53 11.67
CA GLU A 311 24.55 3.81 11.90
C GLU A 311 24.36 4.76 10.71
N GLU A 312 24.40 4.26 9.48
CA GLU A 312 24.10 5.04 8.29
C GLU A 312 22.65 5.54 8.33
N ALA A 313 21.71 4.65 8.67
CA ALA A 313 20.31 5.01 8.84
C ALA A 313 20.11 6.07 9.94
N ARG A 314 20.81 5.96 11.05
CA ARG A 314 20.75 6.93 12.15
C ARG A 314 21.23 8.31 11.70
N ARG A 315 22.40 8.39 11.07
CA ARG A 315 22.96 9.65 10.56
C ARG A 315 22.04 10.34 9.56
N PHE A 316 21.43 9.57 8.65
CA PHE A 316 20.44 10.10 7.71
C PHE A 316 19.22 10.66 8.44
N ALA A 317 18.64 9.89 9.35
CA ALA A 317 17.45 10.29 10.11
C ALA A 317 17.70 11.55 10.94
N GLU A 318 18.82 11.60 11.69
CA GLU A 318 19.22 12.77 12.51
C GLU A 318 19.37 14.03 11.67
N ALA A 319 20.02 13.94 10.50
CA ALA A 319 20.20 15.07 9.61
C ALA A 319 18.85 15.59 9.07
N ILE A 320 17.94 14.70 8.68
CA ILE A 320 16.59 15.10 8.22
C ILE A 320 15.80 15.73 9.37
N HIS A 321 15.78 15.10 10.55
CA HIS A 321 14.97 15.55 11.68
C HIS A 321 15.50 16.83 12.32
N ALA A 322 16.80 17.11 12.22
CA ALA A 322 17.37 18.38 12.68
C ALA A 322 16.74 19.59 11.96
N LYS A 323 16.35 19.43 10.70
CA LYS A 323 15.73 20.51 9.90
C LYS A 323 14.21 20.35 9.77
N TYR A 324 13.72 19.13 9.73
CA TYR A 324 12.30 18.78 9.57
C TYR A 324 11.88 17.80 10.67
N PRO A 325 11.69 18.26 11.92
CA PRO A 325 11.29 17.40 13.03
C PRO A 325 10.03 16.59 12.70
N GLY A 326 10.05 15.29 12.98
CA GLY A 326 8.91 14.41 12.73
C GLY A 326 8.67 14.01 11.26
N LYS A 327 9.55 14.40 10.32
CA LYS A 327 9.45 13.93 8.92
C LYS A 327 9.47 12.41 8.88
N LEU A 328 8.45 11.82 8.26
CA LEU A 328 8.36 10.37 8.10
C LEU A 328 9.46 9.85 7.18
N LEU A 329 10.07 8.74 7.57
CA LEU A 329 11.10 8.07 6.80
C LEU A 329 10.64 6.66 6.40
N ALA A 330 11.17 6.17 5.26
CA ALA A 330 10.95 4.81 4.79
C ALA A 330 12.30 4.08 4.61
N TYR A 331 12.29 2.76 4.82
CA TYR A 331 13.49 1.93 4.70
C TYR A 331 13.18 0.64 3.92
N ASN A 332 13.98 0.40 2.89
CA ASN A 332 14.00 -0.86 2.17
C ASN A 332 14.88 -1.89 2.91
N CYS A 333 14.25 -2.85 3.56
CA CYS A 333 14.93 -4.04 4.09
C CYS A 333 15.25 -4.99 2.93
N SER A 334 16.17 -4.56 2.07
CA SER A 334 16.40 -5.16 0.75
C SER A 334 16.73 -6.64 0.82
N PRO A 335 16.15 -7.47 -0.06
CA PRO A 335 16.55 -8.86 -0.26
C PRO A 335 17.95 -8.99 -0.91
N SER A 336 18.50 -7.91 -1.48
CA SER A 336 19.89 -7.86 -1.98
C SER A 336 20.92 -7.86 -0.86
N PHE A 337 20.51 -7.54 0.37
CA PHE A 337 21.39 -7.68 1.53
C PHE A 337 21.52 -9.15 1.90
N ASN A 338 22.74 -9.62 2.09
CA ASN A 338 22.96 -10.90 2.74
C ASN A 338 22.93 -10.70 4.25
N TRP A 339 21.73 -10.68 4.83
CA TRP A 339 21.47 -10.37 6.23
C TRP A 339 22.33 -11.17 7.19
N LYS A 340 22.33 -12.50 7.06
CA LYS A 340 23.09 -13.41 7.93
C LYS A 340 24.62 -13.27 7.80
N LYS A 341 25.11 -12.85 6.63
CA LYS A 341 26.53 -12.58 6.42
C LYS A 341 26.97 -11.27 7.08
N LYS A 342 26.04 -10.30 7.19
CA LYS A 342 26.32 -8.95 7.69
C LYS A 342 26.02 -8.80 9.19
N LEU A 343 24.96 -9.46 9.68
CA LEU A 343 24.44 -9.29 11.03
C LEU A 343 24.19 -10.64 11.71
N ASN A 344 24.31 -10.70 13.02
CA ASN A 344 23.87 -11.83 13.83
C ASN A 344 22.35 -11.81 14.04
N ASP A 345 21.80 -12.89 14.60
CA ASP A 345 20.35 -13.05 14.79
C ASP A 345 19.72 -11.99 15.67
N GLU A 346 20.39 -11.61 16.74
CA GLU A 346 19.94 -10.56 17.66
C GLU A 346 19.86 -9.20 16.94
N SER A 347 20.88 -8.85 16.18
CA SER A 347 20.91 -7.61 15.40
C SER A 347 19.84 -7.60 14.32
N ILE A 348 19.59 -8.73 13.65
CA ILE A 348 18.51 -8.87 12.65
C ILE A 348 17.14 -8.70 13.31
N ALA A 349 16.90 -9.37 14.45
CA ALA A 349 15.63 -9.27 15.17
C ALA A 349 15.33 -7.85 15.66
N ASN A 350 16.36 -7.10 16.06
CA ASN A 350 16.24 -5.74 16.57
C ASN A 350 16.32 -4.66 15.48
N PHE A 351 16.59 -5.00 14.22
CA PHE A 351 16.87 -4.03 13.16
C PHE A 351 15.69 -3.09 12.90
N GLN A 352 14.51 -3.66 12.62
CA GLN A 352 13.30 -2.89 12.34
C GLN A 352 12.81 -2.05 13.54
N PRO A 353 12.77 -2.57 14.78
CA PRO A 353 12.47 -1.75 15.97
C PRO A 353 13.44 -0.59 16.18
N GLN A 354 14.76 -0.77 15.90
CA GLN A 354 15.73 0.31 15.97
C GLN A 354 15.45 1.40 14.92
N LEU A 355 15.15 1.01 13.69
CA LEU A 355 14.75 1.95 12.63
C LEU A 355 13.49 2.73 13.01
N ALA A 356 12.49 2.05 13.59
CA ALA A 356 11.24 2.68 14.01
C ALA A 356 11.48 3.83 15.00
N LYS A 357 12.38 3.63 15.98
CA LYS A 357 12.78 4.66 16.96
C LYS A 357 13.46 5.87 16.31
N MET A 358 14.05 5.70 15.13
CA MET A 358 14.67 6.77 14.34
C MET A 358 13.69 7.46 13.39
N GLY A 359 12.39 7.08 13.39
CA GLY A 359 11.37 7.69 12.53
C GLY A 359 11.18 6.99 11.17
N TYR A 360 11.78 5.83 10.94
CA TYR A 360 11.50 5.00 9.78
C TYR A 360 10.16 4.29 9.99
N LYS A 361 9.10 4.99 9.65
CA LYS A 361 7.72 4.55 9.91
C LYS A 361 7.17 3.57 8.88
N PHE A 362 7.70 3.54 7.67
CA PHE A 362 7.36 2.55 6.65
C PHE A 362 8.59 1.70 6.33
N GLN A 363 8.50 0.40 6.59
CA GLN A 363 9.62 -0.53 6.41
C GLN A 363 9.16 -1.73 5.58
N PHE A 364 9.89 -2.06 4.53
CA PHE A 364 9.39 -3.03 3.56
C PHE A 364 10.51 -3.90 2.95
N VAL A 365 10.11 -5.08 2.46
CA VAL A 365 10.96 -5.99 1.68
C VAL A 365 10.46 -5.98 0.23
N THR A 366 11.23 -5.39 -0.66
CA THR A 366 10.81 -5.12 -2.04
C THR A 366 10.43 -6.37 -2.83
N LEU A 367 11.22 -7.44 -2.75
CA LEU A 367 11.09 -8.63 -3.62
C LEU A 367 10.54 -9.86 -2.88
N ALA A 368 9.85 -9.67 -1.76
CA ALA A 368 9.36 -10.78 -0.95
C ALA A 368 8.46 -11.75 -1.73
N GLY A 369 7.54 -11.21 -2.54
CA GLY A 369 6.64 -12.01 -3.37
C GLY A 369 7.36 -12.83 -4.42
N PHE A 370 8.37 -12.22 -5.09
CA PHE A 370 9.18 -12.91 -6.09
C PHE A 370 9.96 -14.08 -5.47
N HIS A 371 10.66 -13.86 -4.38
CA HIS A 371 11.46 -14.91 -3.74
C HIS A 371 10.59 -16.03 -3.16
N ALA A 372 9.48 -15.69 -2.49
CA ALA A 372 8.56 -16.68 -1.94
C ALA A 372 7.94 -17.56 -3.03
N LEU A 373 7.47 -16.96 -4.13
CA LEU A 373 6.88 -17.68 -5.24
C LEU A 373 7.88 -18.63 -5.91
N ASN A 374 9.06 -18.11 -6.25
CA ASN A 374 10.06 -18.87 -7.02
C ASN A 374 10.65 -20.02 -6.20
N LEU A 375 11.01 -19.77 -4.94
CA LEU A 375 11.57 -20.83 -4.08
C LEU A 375 10.55 -21.96 -3.84
N SER A 376 9.31 -21.61 -3.48
CA SER A 376 8.29 -22.63 -3.21
C SER A 376 7.99 -23.50 -4.43
N MET A 377 7.91 -22.91 -5.61
CA MET A 377 7.69 -23.66 -6.85
C MET A 377 8.92 -24.52 -7.22
N PHE A 378 10.13 -24.00 -7.06
CA PHE A 378 11.36 -24.76 -7.32
C PHE A 378 11.46 -26.00 -6.42
N GLU A 379 11.20 -25.84 -5.13
CA GLU A 379 11.23 -26.96 -4.17
C GLU A 379 10.16 -28.02 -4.49
N LEU A 380 8.94 -27.57 -4.79
CA LEU A 380 7.85 -28.48 -5.18
C LEU A 380 8.21 -29.22 -6.48
N ALA A 381 8.62 -28.51 -7.52
CA ALA A 381 8.94 -29.11 -8.82
C ALA A 381 10.09 -30.12 -8.72
N ARG A 382 11.14 -29.79 -7.96
CA ARG A 382 12.26 -30.73 -7.71
C ARG A 382 11.79 -31.98 -6.98
N GLY A 383 11.03 -31.79 -5.90
CA GLY A 383 10.50 -32.93 -5.13
C GLY A 383 9.53 -33.78 -5.94
N TYR A 384 8.69 -33.16 -6.76
CA TYR A 384 7.72 -33.85 -7.62
C TYR A 384 8.42 -34.68 -8.70
N LYS A 385 9.47 -34.14 -9.32
CA LYS A 385 10.29 -34.88 -10.27
C LYS A 385 10.86 -36.18 -9.68
N ASP A 386 11.31 -36.14 -8.42
CA ASP A 386 12.01 -37.24 -7.78
C ASP A 386 11.06 -38.23 -7.06
N SER A 387 9.92 -37.77 -6.55
CA SER A 387 8.99 -38.57 -5.71
C SER A 387 7.50 -38.41 -6.04
N GLY A 388 7.15 -37.74 -7.15
CA GLY A 388 5.78 -37.61 -7.66
C GLY A 388 4.81 -37.07 -6.59
N MET A 389 3.63 -37.69 -6.52
CA MET A 389 2.56 -37.25 -5.61
C MET A 389 2.96 -37.25 -4.13
N SER A 390 3.97 -37.99 -3.74
CA SER A 390 4.49 -37.94 -2.37
C SER A 390 5.07 -36.57 -2.00
N ALA A 391 5.64 -35.84 -2.97
CA ALA A 391 6.09 -34.46 -2.75
C ALA A 391 4.91 -33.48 -2.68
N TYR A 392 3.91 -33.66 -3.55
CA TYR A 392 2.73 -32.80 -3.54
C TYR A 392 1.88 -32.99 -2.25
N SER A 393 1.70 -34.24 -1.81
CA SER A 393 0.95 -34.50 -0.57
C SER A 393 1.59 -33.84 0.65
N ARG A 394 2.93 -33.74 0.72
CA ARG A 394 3.60 -32.98 1.80
C ARG A 394 3.28 -31.48 1.78
N LEU A 395 3.13 -30.87 0.60
CA LEU A 395 2.64 -29.49 0.50
C LEU A 395 1.22 -29.39 1.04
N GLN A 396 0.33 -30.30 0.60
CA GLN A 396 -1.07 -30.31 1.01
C GLN A 396 -1.23 -30.51 2.53
N GLU A 397 -0.48 -31.45 3.14
CA GLU A 397 -0.46 -31.62 4.59
C GLU A 397 0.01 -30.36 5.33
N LYS A 398 1.00 -29.66 4.78
CA LYS A 398 1.42 -28.37 5.32
C LYS A 398 0.32 -27.32 5.25
N GLU A 399 -0.44 -27.26 4.16
CA GLU A 399 -1.58 -26.34 4.02
C GLU A 399 -2.67 -26.65 5.05
N PHE A 400 -3.04 -27.91 5.26
CA PHE A 400 -3.99 -28.33 6.29
C PHE A 400 -3.50 -27.97 7.70
N SER A 401 -2.21 -28.18 7.98
CA SER A 401 -1.62 -27.76 9.25
C SER A 401 -1.73 -26.25 9.45
N ARG A 402 -1.47 -25.45 8.42
CA ARG A 402 -1.56 -23.97 8.48
C ARG A 402 -3.00 -23.47 8.53
N GLU A 403 -3.95 -24.18 7.92
CA GLU A 403 -5.37 -23.92 8.13
C GLU A 403 -5.74 -24.07 9.61
N ALA A 404 -5.35 -25.19 10.22
CA ALA A 404 -5.68 -25.47 11.62
C ALA A 404 -4.97 -24.54 12.61
N GLU A 405 -3.72 -24.17 12.35
CA GLU A 405 -2.87 -23.38 13.25
C GLU A 405 -3.09 -21.87 13.13
N TYR A 406 -3.22 -21.38 11.91
CA TYR A 406 -3.23 -19.93 11.60
C TYR A 406 -4.44 -19.48 10.78
N GLY A 407 -5.36 -20.37 10.41
CA GLY A 407 -6.54 -20.03 9.62
C GLY A 407 -6.21 -19.75 8.14
N TYR A 408 -5.15 -20.39 7.58
CA TYR A 408 -4.83 -20.29 6.15
C TYR A 408 -6.02 -20.78 5.31
N GLN A 409 -6.47 -19.99 4.34
CA GLN A 409 -7.74 -20.27 3.65
C GLN A 409 -7.59 -20.86 2.26
N ALA A 410 -6.44 -20.70 1.60
CA ALA A 410 -6.31 -21.07 0.20
C ALA A 410 -6.27 -22.59 -0.04
N VAL A 411 -6.10 -23.42 1.00
CA VAL A 411 -6.30 -24.87 0.92
C VAL A 411 -7.72 -25.21 0.45
N LYS A 412 -8.70 -24.39 0.84
CA LYS A 412 -10.09 -24.45 0.33
C LYS A 412 -10.22 -23.56 -0.90
N HIS A 413 -9.53 -23.91 -1.97
CA HIS A 413 -9.37 -23.08 -3.15
C HIS A 413 -10.69 -22.66 -3.83
N GLN A 414 -11.71 -23.53 -3.85
CA GLN A 414 -13.03 -23.19 -4.40
C GLN A 414 -13.71 -22.07 -3.60
N ARG A 415 -13.70 -22.16 -2.29
CA ARG A 415 -14.22 -21.12 -1.40
C ARG A 415 -13.39 -19.85 -1.49
N PHE A 416 -12.07 -19.98 -1.50
CA PHE A 416 -11.12 -18.87 -1.53
C PHE A 416 -11.32 -17.97 -2.75
N VAL A 417 -11.62 -18.52 -3.91
CA VAL A 417 -11.91 -17.76 -5.13
C VAL A 417 -13.37 -17.29 -5.25
N GLY A 418 -14.25 -17.68 -4.31
CA GLY A 418 -15.60 -17.14 -4.19
C GLY A 418 -16.70 -17.96 -4.86
N THR A 419 -16.54 -19.29 -5.03
CA THR A 419 -17.60 -20.13 -5.60
C THR A 419 -18.94 -19.93 -4.89
N GLY A 420 -18.95 -19.92 -3.54
CA GLY A 420 -20.17 -19.66 -2.75
C GLY A 420 -20.77 -18.27 -2.95
N TYR A 421 -19.93 -17.25 -3.19
CA TYR A 421 -20.41 -15.91 -3.53
C TYR A 421 -21.13 -15.89 -4.87
N PHE A 422 -20.63 -16.59 -5.89
CA PHE A 422 -21.29 -16.68 -7.19
C PHE A 422 -22.55 -17.52 -7.16
N ASP A 423 -22.60 -18.56 -6.31
CA ASP A 423 -23.84 -19.34 -6.06
C ASP A 423 -24.92 -18.44 -5.44
N ALA A 424 -24.55 -17.61 -4.47
CA ALA A 424 -25.48 -16.64 -3.87
C ALA A 424 -26.00 -15.62 -4.91
N LEU A 425 -25.12 -15.10 -5.77
CA LEU A 425 -25.54 -14.24 -6.88
C LEU A 425 -26.52 -14.96 -7.82
N THR A 426 -26.23 -16.21 -8.18
CA THR A 426 -27.09 -17.01 -9.06
C THR A 426 -28.48 -17.21 -8.44
N GLN A 427 -28.54 -17.51 -7.15
CA GLN A 427 -29.83 -17.63 -6.44
C GLN A 427 -30.60 -16.32 -6.39
N VAL A 428 -29.95 -15.20 -6.09
CA VAL A 428 -30.61 -13.86 -6.09
C VAL A 428 -31.16 -13.52 -7.46
N ILE A 429 -30.36 -13.72 -8.52
CA ILE A 429 -30.78 -13.44 -9.90
C ILE A 429 -31.98 -14.30 -10.30
N ALA A 430 -32.04 -15.55 -9.89
CA ALA A 430 -33.10 -16.50 -10.21
C ALA A 430 -34.28 -16.48 -9.22
N GLY A 431 -34.35 -15.52 -8.30
CA GLY A 431 -35.43 -15.48 -7.29
C GLY A 431 -35.48 -16.72 -6.39
N GLY A 432 -34.34 -17.34 -6.12
CA GLY A 432 -34.23 -18.55 -5.31
C GLY A 432 -34.46 -19.87 -6.05
N LEU A 433 -34.69 -19.83 -7.36
CA LEU A 433 -35.07 -21.00 -8.16
C LEU A 433 -33.94 -21.58 -9.02
N ALA A 434 -32.66 -21.15 -8.77
CA ALA A 434 -31.55 -21.67 -9.54
C ALA A 434 -31.19 -23.11 -9.15
N SER A 435 -31.07 -23.97 -10.18
CA SER A 435 -30.60 -25.35 -10.05
C SER A 435 -29.13 -25.55 -10.41
N THR A 436 -28.46 -24.48 -10.86
CA THR A 436 -27.08 -24.52 -11.38
C THR A 436 -26.03 -24.05 -10.39
N THR A 437 -26.32 -24.10 -9.07
CA THR A 437 -25.33 -23.77 -8.04
C THR A 437 -24.23 -24.83 -7.98
N ALA A 438 -22.98 -24.37 -7.85
CA ALA A 438 -21.82 -25.24 -7.85
C ALA A 438 -21.67 -26.06 -6.56
N LEU A 439 -22.21 -25.56 -5.44
CA LEU A 439 -22.14 -26.24 -4.14
C LEU A 439 -23.05 -27.44 -4.05
N ASN A 440 -24.23 -27.39 -4.68
CA ASN A 440 -25.21 -28.45 -4.60
C ASN A 440 -24.79 -29.66 -5.45
N GLY A 441 -24.59 -30.80 -4.80
CA GLY A 441 -24.10 -32.03 -5.44
C GLY A 441 -22.60 -32.05 -5.75
N SER A 442 -21.82 -31.11 -5.21
CA SER A 442 -20.37 -31.08 -5.35
C SER A 442 -19.72 -32.30 -4.68
N THR A 443 -18.71 -32.88 -5.33
CA THR A 443 -17.81 -33.87 -4.73
C THR A 443 -16.77 -33.24 -3.81
N GLU A 444 -16.66 -31.92 -3.80
CA GLU A 444 -15.69 -31.14 -3.00
C GLU A 444 -16.39 -30.47 -1.78
N GLN A 445 -17.32 -31.14 -1.13
CA GLN A 445 -18.09 -30.56 -0.01
C GLN A 445 -17.21 -30.04 1.12
N GLU A 446 -16.05 -30.64 1.36
CA GLU A 446 -15.09 -30.23 2.39
C GLU A 446 -14.49 -28.86 2.11
N GLN A 447 -14.44 -28.41 0.83
CA GLN A 447 -13.99 -27.07 0.44
C GLN A 447 -14.86 -25.94 1.02
N PHE A 448 -16.10 -26.26 1.42
CA PHE A 448 -17.10 -25.32 1.89
C PHE A 448 -17.45 -25.51 3.38
N ALA A 449 -16.92 -26.54 4.02
CA ALA A 449 -17.11 -26.77 5.45
C ALA A 449 -16.52 -25.60 6.26
N GLU A 450 -17.20 -25.19 7.34
CA GLU A 450 -16.68 -24.18 8.25
C GLU A 450 -15.36 -24.62 8.87
N MET A 451 -14.41 -23.68 8.92
CA MET A 451 -13.14 -23.94 9.59
C MET A 451 -13.35 -24.02 11.10
N LYS A 452 -13.01 -25.15 11.70
CA LYS A 452 -12.88 -25.29 13.16
C LYS A 452 -11.57 -24.62 13.60
N THR A 453 -11.53 -23.29 13.62
CA THR A 453 -10.35 -22.55 14.12
C THR A 453 -10.31 -22.58 15.64
N LYS A 454 -9.16 -22.95 16.22
CA LYS A 454 -8.86 -22.51 17.59
C LYS A 454 -8.71 -20.98 17.56
N PRO A 455 -9.22 -20.26 18.59
CA PRO A 455 -9.00 -18.82 18.65
C PRO A 455 -7.50 -18.52 18.55
N LEU A 456 -7.12 -17.60 17.65
CA LEU A 456 -5.75 -17.10 17.57
C LEU A 456 -5.40 -16.53 18.95
N ALA A 457 -4.42 -17.12 19.62
CA ALA A 457 -3.83 -16.53 20.80
C ALA A 457 -3.11 -15.27 20.34
N HIS A 458 -3.69 -14.10 20.64
CA HIS A 458 -2.99 -12.84 20.47
C HIS A 458 -1.67 -12.91 21.25
N PRO A 459 -0.54 -12.50 20.69
CA PRO A 459 0.68 -12.36 21.45
C PRO A 459 0.38 -11.40 22.60
N LYS A 460 0.62 -11.82 23.82
CA LYS A 460 0.48 -11.01 25.02
C LYS A 460 1.47 -9.85 24.93
N HIS A 461 1.02 -8.70 24.47
CA HIS A 461 1.68 -7.45 24.78
C HIS A 461 1.51 -7.22 26.28
N GLY A 462 2.58 -6.78 26.93
CA GLY A 462 2.76 -6.69 28.35
C GLY A 462 1.64 -5.97 29.16
N PRO A 463 1.78 -5.85 30.50
CA PRO A 463 0.66 -5.75 31.41
C PRO A 463 -0.20 -4.50 31.17
N ASP A 464 -1.49 -4.76 30.99
CA ASP A 464 -2.55 -3.77 30.94
C ASP A 464 -2.47 -2.79 32.11
N ALA A 465 -2.31 -1.51 31.80
CA ALA A 465 -2.68 -0.45 32.71
C ALA A 465 -4.21 -0.45 32.80
N ALA A 466 -4.71 -0.94 33.91
CA ALA A 466 -6.12 -1.06 34.21
C ALA A 466 -6.83 0.30 34.09
N CYS A 467 -7.69 0.45 33.09
CA CYS A 467 -8.77 1.44 33.10
C CYS A 467 -9.88 0.89 33.97
N GLN A 468 -10.03 1.43 35.17
CA GLN A 468 -11.21 1.21 36.02
C GLN A 468 -12.42 1.91 35.40
N PRO A 469 -13.58 1.24 35.30
CA PRO A 469 -14.81 1.92 34.91
C PRO A 469 -15.34 2.75 36.07
N ILE A 470 -15.55 4.02 35.82
CA ILE A 470 -16.33 4.91 36.73
C ILE A 470 -17.80 4.52 36.55
N LEU A 471 -18.32 3.80 37.55
CA LEU A 471 -19.75 3.56 37.72
C LEU A 471 -20.39 4.86 38.19
N GLY A 472 -21.12 5.53 37.31
CA GLY A 472 -22.11 6.56 37.65
C GLY A 472 -23.49 5.95 37.46
N GLU A 473 -24.23 5.85 38.56
CA GLU A 473 -25.60 5.34 38.61
C GLU A 473 -26.55 6.23 37.80
N CYS A 474 -27.38 5.61 36.95
CA CYS A 474 -28.54 6.25 36.33
C CYS A 474 -29.82 5.70 36.94
N PRO A 475 -30.77 6.53 37.44
CA PRO A 475 -31.96 6.06 38.08
C PRO A 475 -33.03 5.57 37.11
N SER A 476 -33.64 4.47 37.50
CA SER A 476 -34.82 3.84 36.90
C SER A 476 -36.02 4.78 36.82
N THR A 477 -36.71 4.80 35.66
CA THR A 477 -38.17 4.68 35.59
C THR A 477 -38.67 4.70 34.13
N GLY A 478 -39.33 3.64 33.71
CA GLY A 478 -40.71 3.70 33.21
C GLY A 478 -40.95 3.66 31.71
N CYS A 479 -41.64 2.59 31.32
CA CYS A 479 -42.60 2.48 30.23
C CYS A 479 -42.08 2.18 28.81
N MET A 480 -42.19 0.90 28.45
CA MET A 480 -42.42 0.44 27.07
C MET A 480 -43.88 0.74 26.67
N PRO A 481 -44.15 1.08 25.41
CA PRO A 481 -45.48 0.82 24.81
C PRO A 481 -45.45 -0.43 23.92
N GLU A 482 -46.51 -1.20 24.10
CA GLU A 482 -46.87 -2.42 23.38
C GLU A 482 -47.05 -2.18 21.88
N PHE A 483 -46.62 -3.16 21.10
CA PHE A 483 -46.88 -3.26 19.69
C PHE A 483 -48.26 -3.89 19.44
N ILE A 484 -49.19 -3.15 18.82
CA ILE A 484 -50.45 -3.65 18.32
C ILE A 484 -50.33 -3.85 16.78
N PRO A 485 -50.59 -5.02 16.22
CA PRO A 485 -50.63 -5.22 14.78
C PRO A 485 -51.99 -4.80 14.22
N SER A 486 -52.03 -4.07 13.09
CA SER A 486 -53.26 -3.73 12.36
C SER A 486 -53.46 -4.70 11.17
N PRO A 487 -54.76 -4.89 10.75
CA PRO A 487 -55.16 -6.04 9.98
C PRO A 487 -55.05 -5.85 8.43
N GLU A 488 -54.98 -7.00 7.79
CA GLU A 488 -55.07 -7.19 6.33
C GLU A 488 -56.35 -6.59 5.73
N GLU A 489 -56.24 -5.86 4.64
CA GLU A 489 -57.34 -5.63 3.70
C GLU A 489 -57.03 -6.21 2.32
N SER A 490 -57.83 -7.20 1.98
CA SER A 490 -57.92 -7.86 0.67
C SER A 490 -58.57 -6.94 -0.35
N LEU A 491 -57.96 -6.76 -1.50
CA LEU A 491 -58.67 -6.29 -2.71
C LEU A 491 -58.42 -7.26 -3.87
N ARG A 492 -59.51 -7.90 -4.30
CA ARG A 492 -59.62 -8.65 -5.55
C ARG A 492 -59.90 -7.69 -6.73
N PRO A 493 -59.51 -8.04 -7.95
CA PRO A 493 -59.77 -7.23 -9.15
C PRO A 493 -61.17 -7.47 -9.70
N SER A 494 -61.84 -6.40 -10.14
CA SER A 494 -62.98 -6.46 -11.05
C SER A 494 -62.53 -5.94 -12.40
N GLY A 495 -62.83 -6.74 -13.45
CA GLY A 495 -62.60 -6.46 -14.83
C GLY A 495 -63.62 -5.45 -15.42
N ASP A 496 -63.14 -4.83 -16.44
CA ASP A 496 -63.71 -4.73 -17.80
C ASP A 496 -62.63 -4.21 -18.73
#